data_298b54645378062a9a69ce43660684eb
#
_entry.id   298b54645378062a9a69ce43660684eb
#
_cell.length_a   1.000
_cell.length_b   1.000
_cell.length_c   1.000
_cell.angle_alpha   90.00
_cell.angle_beta   90.00
_cell.angle_gamma   90.00
#
_symmetry.space_group_name_H-M   'P 1'
#
loop_
_entity.id
_entity.type
_entity.pdbx_description
1 polymer ?
#
loop_
_entity_poly.entity_id
_entity_poly.type
_entity_poly.pdbx_seq_one_letter_code
_entity_poly.pdbx_strand_id
1 'polypeptide(L)'
;MEFSFENKCTVDQQMMTESVRSNRKIFVTLSRIPVVITGLGIVSILARAAIQAYLDLPMLLRWTIFGLLFLRIATTPRRTARRVIRNYKGMYKVDAVEATTQFGDKIVYTLQGTDPCEHDYACIKKVISAKQSYILCFKKRVAVESMTQGKTSYTTKKGTILLSRDGFTQGDFESFKKFLAQKCPDVKIPE
;
A
#
# COMPACT_ATOMS: atom_id res chain seq x y z
N MET A 1 -4.42 -30.05 4.47
CA MET A 1 -3.95 -29.26 3.31
C MET A 1 -2.44 -29.20 3.40
N GLU A 2 -1.76 -29.59 2.36
CA GLU A 2 -0.30 -29.50 2.30
C GLU A 2 0.08 -28.13 1.71
N PHE A 3 0.86 -27.35 2.46
CA PHE A 3 1.32 -26.05 1.98
C PHE A 3 2.72 -26.18 1.40
N SER A 4 2.91 -25.65 0.20
CA SER A 4 4.21 -25.65 -0.49
C SER A 4 5.14 -24.55 -0.03
N PHE A 5 4.58 -23.42 0.43
CA PHE A 5 5.33 -22.25 0.89
C PHE A 5 4.64 -21.61 2.09
N GLU A 6 5.44 -21.12 3.02
CA GLU A 6 4.97 -20.32 4.15
C GLU A 6 5.83 -19.08 4.29
N ASN A 7 5.18 -17.93 4.46
CA ASN A 7 5.84 -16.65 4.72
C ASN A 7 5.32 -16.05 6.01
N LYS A 8 6.23 -15.72 6.91
CA LYS A 8 5.95 -15.00 8.15
C LYS A 8 6.63 -13.64 8.10
N CYS A 9 5.88 -12.60 8.37
CA CYS A 9 6.45 -11.26 8.40
C CYS A 9 5.79 -10.40 9.47
N THR A 10 6.59 -9.52 10.06
CA THR A 10 6.09 -8.43 10.89
C THR A 10 5.78 -7.26 9.98
N VAL A 11 4.51 -6.89 9.89
CA VAL A 11 4.05 -5.76 9.07
C VAL A 11 4.39 -4.46 9.79
N ASP A 12 5.50 -3.87 9.42
CA ASP A 12 5.96 -2.60 9.95
C ASP A 12 5.41 -1.39 9.16
N GLN A 13 5.72 -0.19 9.67
CA GLN A 13 5.31 1.06 9.01
C GLN A 13 5.93 1.23 7.62
N GLN A 14 7.14 0.70 7.40
CA GLN A 14 7.84 0.83 6.12
C GLN A 14 7.17 -0.03 5.06
N MET A 15 6.93 -1.33 5.33
CA MET A 15 6.23 -2.24 4.43
C MET A 15 4.83 -1.72 4.07
N MET A 16 4.08 -1.24 5.06
CA MET A 16 2.76 -0.66 4.82
C MET A 16 2.83 0.62 3.99
N THR A 17 3.84 1.47 4.21
CA THR A 17 4.07 2.69 3.40
C THR A 17 4.42 2.32 1.96
N GLU A 18 5.25 1.29 1.75
CA GLU A 18 5.59 0.78 0.42
C GLU A 18 4.35 0.25 -0.30
N SER A 19 3.50 -0.51 0.39
CA SER A 19 2.23 -1.01 -0.14
C SER A 19 1.31 0.12 -0.60
N VAL A 20 1.07 1.11 0.26
CA VAL A 20 0.22 2.27 -0.08
C VAL A 20 0.81 3.08 -1.23
N ARG A 21 2.14 3.29 -1.25
CA ARG A 21 2.84 4.01 -2.31
C ARG A 21 2.77 3.27 -3.64
N SER A 22 2.98 1.95 -3.63
CA SER A 22 2.98 1.13 -4.84
C SER A 22 1.60 1.07 -5.50
N ASN A 23 0.53 1.04 -4.70
CA ASN A 23 -0.84 1.13 -5.19
C ASN A 23 -1.20 2.51 -5.77
N ARG A 24 -0.47 3.58 -5.38
CA ARG A 24 -0.68 4.97 -5.82
C ARG A 24 0.57 5.59 -6.43
N LYS A 25 1.48 4.78 -6.98
CA LYS A 25 2.81 5.20 -7.44
C LYS A 25 2.78 6.43 -8.34
N ILE A 26 1.93 6.44 -9.36
CA ILE A 26 1.80 7.56 -10.31
C ILE A 26 1.39 8.84 -9.57
N PHE A 27 0.37 8.77 -8.72
CA PHE A 27 -0.16 9.93 -8.00
C PHE A 27 0.84 10.52 -7.00
N VAL A 28 1.57 9.66 -6.26
CA VAL A 28 2.59 10.09 -5.30
C VAL A 28 3.82 10.69 -6.01
N THR A 29 4.21 10.13 -7.15
CA THR A 29 5.33 10.67 -7.94
C THR A 29 4.96 12.02 -8.56
N LEU A 30 3.80 12.13 -9.17
CA LEU A 30 3.30 13.38 -9.76
C LEU A 30 3.12 14.49 -8.70
N SER A 31 2.75 14.15 -7.47
CA SER A 31 2.59 15.16 -6.40
C SER A 31 3.91 15.74 -5.88
N ARG A 32 5.06 15.09 -6.12
CA ARG A 32 6.37 15.60 -5.70
C ARG A 32 6.87 16.72 -6.57
N ILE A 33 6.60 16.69 -7.87
CA ILE A 33 7.01 17.73 -8.82
C ILE A 33 6.44 19.10 -8.42
N PRO A 34 5.11 19.23 -8.18
CA PRO A 34 4.54 20.50 -7.70
C PRO A 34 5.14 20.98 -6.38
N VAL A 35 5.49 20.10 -5.45
CA VAL A 35 6.15 20.49 -4.18
C VAL A 35 7.48 21.19 -4.45
N VAL A 36 8.31 20.63 -5.34
CA VAL A 36 9.60 21.23 -5.71
C VAL A 36 9.38 22.59 -6.41
N ILE A 37 8.47 22.64 -7.39
CA ILE A 37 8.15 23.88 -8.12
C ILE A 37 7.66 24.96 -7.16
N THR A 38 6.79 24.61 -6.21
CA THR A 38 6.28 25.51 -5.19
C THR A 38 7.40 26.05 -4.30
N GLY A 39 8.32 25.19 -3.87
CA GLY A 39 9.50 25.58 -3.10
C GLY A 39 10.35 26.61 -3.85
N LEU A 40 10.66 26.33 -5.11
CA LEU A 40 11.43 27.24 -5.98
C LEU A 40 10.68 28.59 -6.19
N GLY A 41 9.35 28.56 -6.35
CA GLY A 41 8.52 29.75 -6.46
C GLY A 41 8.60 30.64 -5.21
N ILE A 42 8.49 30.06 -4.03
CA ILE A 42 8.63 30.78 -2.76
C ILE A 42 10.02 31.42 -2.63
N VAL A 43 11.08 30.64 -2.91
CA VAL A 43 12.47 31.15 -2.88
C VAL A 43 12.64 32.32 -3.86
N SER A 44 12.08 32.23 -5.06
CA SER A 44 12.14 33.29 -6.05
C SER A 44 11.45 34.60 -5.59
N ILE A 45 10.28 34.47 -4.93
CA ILE A 45 9.56 35.66 -4.39
C ILE A 45 10.37 36.32 -3.27
N LEU A 46 10.94 35.52 -2.36
CA LEU A 46 11.76 36.02 -1.28
C LEU A 46 13.04 36.71 -1.79
N ALA A 47 13.69 36.14 -2.80
CA ALA A 47 14.86 36.72 -3.45
C ALA A 47 14.54 38.08 -4.10
N ARG A 48 13.41 38.18 -4.82
CA ARG A 48 12.94 39.44 -5.39
C ARG A 48 12.62 40.48 -4.30
N ALA A 49 11.96 40.08 -3.21
CA ALA A 49 11.65 40.97 -2.10
C ALA A 49 12.92 41.55 -1.46
N ALA A 50 13.99 40.74 -1.35
CA ALA A 50 15.28 41.20 -0.83
C ALA A 50 15.94 42.26 -1.74
N ILE A 51 15.76 42.17 -3.06
CA ILE A 51 16.35 43.11 -4.05
C ILE A 51 15.50 44.37 -4.18
N GLN A 52 14.17 44.23 -4.21
CA GLN A 52 13.26 45.33 -4.55
C GLN A 52 12.64 46.00 -3.32
N ALA A 53 12.96 45.53 -2.10
CA ALA A 53 12.35 45.92 -0.82
C ALA A 53 10.80 45.86 -0.83
N TYR A 54 10.22 45.06 -1.73
CA TYR A 54 8.78 44.87 -1.86
C TYR A 54 8.42 43.37 -1.81
N LEU A 55 7.55 43.02 -0.89
CA LEU A 55 7.06 41.64 -0.71
C LEU A 55 5.63 41.51 -1.25
N ASP A 56 5.45 40.72 -2.30
CA ASP A 56 4.11 40.37 -2.81
C ASP A 56 3.47 39.33 -1.88
N LEU A 57 2.82 39.81 -0.84
CA LEU A 57 2.16 38.98 0.18
C LEU A 57 1.06 38.06 -0.40
N PRO A 58 0.15 38.53 -1.27
CA PRO A 58 -0.85 37.68 -1.91
C PRO A 58 -0.26 36.55 -2.71
N MET A 59 0.81 36.76 -3.45
CA MET A 59 1.48 35.75 -4.24
C MET A 59 2.19 34.73 -3.35
N LEU A 60 2.89 35.19 -2.31
CA LEU A 60 3.52 34.31 -1.31
C LEU A 60 2.49 33.42 -0.63
N LEU A 61 1.35 33.96 -0.23
CA LEU A 61 0.28 33.20 0.42
C LEU A 61 -0.26 32.09 -0.51
N ARG A 62 -0.52 32.40 -1.78
CA ARG A 62 -0.98 31.43 -2.78
C ARG A 62 0.01 30.27 -2.93
N TRP A 63 1.31 30.56 -3.11
CA TRP A 63 2.34 29.54 -3.25
C TRP A 63 2.48 28.69 -1.98
N THR A 64 2.36 29.29 -0.81
CA THR A 64 2.41 28.57 0.47
C THR A 64 1.24 27.61 0.61
N ILE A 65 0.01 28.02 0.31
CA ILE A 65 -1.17 27.16 0.33
C ILE A 65 -1.02 25.99 -0.65
N PHE A 66 -0.57 26.23 -1.87
CA PHE A 66 -0.29 25.20 -2.85
C PHE A 66 0.76 24.21 -2.35
N GLY A 67 1.87 24.69 -1.80
CA GLY A 67 2.93 23.87 -1.25
C GLY A 67 2.42 22.95 -0.12
N LEU A 68 1.65 23.49 0.81
CA LEU A 68 1.07 22.73 1.90
C LEU A 68 0.10 21.65 1.41
N LEU A 69 -0.72 21.96 0.39
CA LEU A 69 -1.64 20.99 -0.21
C LEU A 69 -0.89 19.80 -0.82
N PHE A 70 0.12 20.06 -1.65
CA PHE A 70 0.91 19.00 -2.28
C PHE A 70 1.78 18.23 -1.29
N LEU A 71 2.33 18.90 -0.29
CA LEU A 71 3.06 18.26 0.80
C LEU A 71 2.15 17.29 1.58
N ARG A 72 0.91 17.68 1.83
CA ARG A 72 -0.09 16.81 2.46
C ARG A 72 -0.34 15.57 1.61
N ILE A 73 -0.49 15.71 0.29
CA ILE A 73 -0.69 14.60 -0.64
C ILE A 73 0.55 13.68 -0.65
N ALA A 74 1.75 14.25 -0.76
CA ALA A 74 3.00 13.49 -0.79
C ALA A 74 3.27 12.70 0.51
N THR A 75 2.80 13.20 1.66
CA THR A 75 2.96 12.52 2.97
C THR A 75 1.82 11.56 3.30
N THR A 76 0.74 11.53 2.51
CA THR A 76 -0.44 10.66 2.73
C THR A 76 -0.07 9.18 2.92
N PRO A 77 0.82 8.54 2.12
CA PRO A 77 1.13 7.13 2.31
C PRO A 77 1.66 6.81 3.72
N ARG A 78 2.59 7.64 4.23
CA ARG A 78 3.16 7.46 5.57
C ARG A 78 2.11 7.66 6.67
N ARG A 79 1.25 8.68 6.53
CA ARG A 79 0.17 8.96 7.50
C ARG A 79 -0.85 7.82 7.50
N THR A 80 -1.23 7.33 6.32
CA THR A 80 -2.15 6.20 6.19
C THR A 80 -1.56 4.94 6.81
N ALA A 81 -0.31 4.60 6.51
CA ALA A 81 0.37 3.45 7.08
C ALA A 81 0.41 3.51 8.62
N ARG A 82 0.81 4.66 9.21
CA ARG A 82 0.80 4.86 10.66
C ARG A 82 -0.58 4.67 11.28
N ARG A 83 -1.61 5.24 10.63
CA ARG A 83 -2.99 5.13 11.13
C ARG A 83 -3.47 3.69 11.11
N VAL A 84 -3.25 2.97 10.01
CA VAL A 84 -3.67 1.57 9.87
C VAL A 84 -3.02 0.70 10.94
N ILE A 85 -1.68 0.78 11.08
CA ILE A 85 -0.95 -0.03 12.07
C ILE A 85 -1.40 0.32 13.49
N ARG A 86 -1.52 1.61 13.83
CA ARG A 86 -1.96 2.04 15.16
C ARG A 86 -3.37 1.55 15.48
N ASN A 87 -4.29 1.67 14.54
CA ASN A 87 -5.67 1.22 14.72
C ASN A 87 -5.72 -0.30 14.91
N TYR A 88 -4.92 -1.05 14.12
CA TYR A 88 -4.81 -2.49 14.25
C TYR A 88 -4.30 -2.90 15.63
N LYS A 89 -3.16 -2.33 16.04
CA LYS A 89 -2.57 -2.58 17.38
C LYS A 89 -3.57 -2.27 18.50
N GLY A 90 -4.29 -1.16 18.40
CA GLY A 90 -5.31 -0.78 19.39
C GLY A 90 -6.51 -1.71 19.40
N MET A 91 -6.97 -2.18 18.24
CA MET A 91 -8.13 -3.05 18.12
C MET A 91 -7.86 -4.46 18.67
N TYR A 92 -6.69 -5.02 18.35
CA TYR A 92 -6.34 -6.39 18.73
C TYR A 92 -5.41 -6.47 19.94
N LYS A 93 -5.05 -5.33 20.54
CA LYS A 93 -4.15 -5.24 21.71
C LYS A 93 -2.83 -5.99 21.53
N VAL A 94 -2.24 -5.88 20.34
CA VAL A 94 -0.97 -6.52 19.97
C VAL A 94 0.16 -5.50 19.88
N ASP A 95 1.37 -5.90 20.26
CA ASP A 95 2.56 -5.02 20.18
C ASP A 95 3.14 -4.95 18.79
N ALA A 96 2.98 -6.01 18.00
CA ALA A 96 3.40 -6.09 16.60
C ALA A 96 2.23 -6.58 15.72
N VAL A 97 2.25 -6.25 14.45
CA VAL A 97 1.30 -6.77 13.46
C VAL A 97 2.00 -7.91 12.73
N GLU A 98 1.84 -9.13 13.22
CA GLU A 98 2.40 -10.30 12.58
C GLU A 98 1.42 -10.88 11.55
N ALA A 99 1.94 -11.25 10.40
CA ALA A 99 1.20 -11.86 9.32
C ALA A 99 1.84 -13.18 8.94
N THR A 100 1.02 -14.21 8.81
CA THR A 100 1.42 -15.52 8.26
C THR A 100 0.64 -15.74 6.98
N THR A 101 1.34 -16.11 5.92
CA THR A 101 0.73 -16.47 4.64
C THR A 101 1.20 -17.85 4.21
N GLN A 102 0.26 -18.74 3.98
CA GLN A 102 0.52 -20.10 3.55
C GLN A 102 -0.02 -20.29 2.13
N PHE A 103 0.77 -20.94 1.29
CA PHE A 103 0.48 -21.15 -0.12
C PHE A 103 0.41 -22.65 -0.41
N GLY A 104 -0.73 -23.13 -0.87
CA GLY A 104 -1.02 -24.49 -1.31
C GLY A 104 -1.98 -24.45 -2.48
N ASP A 105 -3.09 -25.18 -2.39
CA ASP A 105 -4.18 -25.07 -3.37
C ASP A 105 -4.87 -23.71 -3.31
N LYS A 106 -4.93 -23.11 -2.12
CA LYS A 106 -5.39 -21.76 -1.87
C LYS A 106 -4.34 -20.98 -1.08
N ILE A 107 -4.52 -19.67 -1.05
CA ILE A 107 -3.74 -18.77 -0.22
C ILE A 107 -4.49 -18.59 1.08
N VAL A 108 -3.88 -18.97 2.20
CA VAL A 108 -4.41 -18.74 3.55
C VAL A 108 -3.61 -17.61 4.18
N TYR A 109 -4.27 -16.51 4.45
CA TYR A 109 -3.66 -15.31 5.05
C TYR A 109 -4.24 -15.09 6.44
N THR A 110 -3.37 -15.04 7.44
CA THR A 110 -3.72 -14.83 8.84
C THR A 110 -2.95 -13.64 9.39
N LEU A 111 -3.66 -12.70 9.98
CA LEU A 111 -3.05 -11.66 10.80
C LEU A 111 -3.21 -12.04 12.27
N GLN A 112 -2.23 -11.73 13.10
CA GLN A 112 -2.29 -11.99 14.54
C GLN A 112 -3.57 -11.38 15.13
N GLY A 113 -4.36 -12.21 15.83
CA GLY A 113 -5.63 -11.79 16.41
C GLY A 113 -6.84 -11.84 15.47
N THR A 114 -6.68 -12.31 14.22
CA THR A 114 -7.80 -12.49 13.28
C THR A 114 -7.94 -13.92 12.82
N ASP A 115 -9.15 -14.29 12.38
CA ASP A 115 -9.38 -15.56 11.73
C ASP A 115 -8.66 -15.66 10.39
N PRO A 116 -8.22 -16.87 9.99
CA PRO A 116 -7.62 -17.09 8.68
C PRO A 116 -8.56 -16.72 7.53
N CYS A 117 -8.04 -16.00 6.55
CA CYS A 117 -8.77 -15.64 5.34
C CYS A 117 -8.25 -16.42 4.14
N GLU A 118 -9.13 -17.14 3.46
CA GLU A 118 -8.80 -17.87 2.23
C GLU A 118 -9.00 -17.02 0.98
N HIS A 119 -8.06 -17.14 0.07
CA HIS A 119 -8.07 -16.49 -1.24
C HIS A 119 -7.68 -17.45 -2.35
N ASP A 120 -8.38 -17.38 -3.47
CA ASP A 120 -8.01 -18.09 -4.68
C ASP A 120 -6.97 -17.29 -5.48
N TYR A 121 -6.06 -17.98 -6.17
CA TYR A 121 -5.05 -17.34 -7.03
C TYR A 121 -5.67 -16.48 -8.14
N ALA A 122 -6.83 -16.85 -8.66
CA ALA A 122 -7.58 -16.08 -9.65
C ALA A 122 -8.00 -14.67 -9.16
N CYS A 123 -8.03 -14.47 -7.84
CA CYS A 123 -8.30 -13.16 -7.24
C CYS A 123 -7.11 -12.21 -7.32
N ILE A 124 -5.88 -12.70 -7.52
CA ILE A 124 -4.68 -11.87 -7.68
C ILE A 124 -4.78 -11.13 -9.01
N LYS A 125 -4.64 -9.81 -8.99
CA LYS A 125 -4.69 -8.97 -10.19
C LYS A 125 -3.38 -8.29 -10.50
N LYS A 126 -2.52 -8.16 -9.52
CA LYS A 126 -1.22 -7.52 -9.66
C LYS A 126 -0.29 -7.98 -8.56
N VAL A 127 0.96 -8.17 -8.93
CA VAL A 127 2.07 -8.38 -7.99
C VAL A 127 3.03 -7.21 -8.10
N ILE A 128 3.54 -6.73 -7.00
CA ILE A 128 4.45 -5.58 -6.92
C ILE A 128 5.66 -5.98 -6.09
N SER A 129 6.84 -5.83 -6.69
CA SER A 129 8.11 -5.96 -5.98
C SER A 129 8.51 -4.62 -5.39
N ALA A 130 8.69 -4.55 -4.09
CA ALA A 130 9.23 -3.42 -3.35
C ALA A 130 10.59 -3.80 -2.74
N LYS A 131 11.27 -2.86 -2.08
CA LYS A 131 12.63 -3.12 -1.56
C LYS A 131 12.70 -4.31 -0.62
N GLN A 132 11.82 -4.34 0.38
CA GLN A 132 11.81 -5.35 1.45
C GLN A 132 10.57 -6.24 1.38
N SER A 133 9.57 -5.86 0.59
CA SER A 133 8.28 -6.53 0.55
C SER A 133 7.88 -6.96 -0.86
N TYR A 134 7.13 -8.04 -0.91
CA TYR A 134 6.47 -8.53 -2.11
C TYR A 134 4.97 -8.44 -1.87
N ILE A 135 4.27 -7.71 -2.72
CA ILE A 135 2.90 -7.29 -2.46
C ILE A 135 1.96 -7.94 -3.46
N LEU A 136 1.08 -8.80 -2.97
CA LEU A 136 0.02 -9.40 -3.78
C LEU A 136 -1.24 -8.53 -3.66
N CYS A 137 -1.67 -7.92 -4.77
CA CYS A 137 -2.90 -7.15 -4.83
C CYS A 137 -4.03 -8.03 -5.36
N PHE A 138 -5.08 -8.18 -4.58
CA PHE A 138 -6.22 -9.00 -4.95
C PHE A 138 -7.52 -8.20 -5.06
N LYS A 139 -8.46 -8.75 -5.80
CA LYS A 139 -9.76 -8.18 -6.07
C LYS A 139 -10.80 -9.30 -6.03
N LYS A 140 -11.64 -9.31 -5.00
CA LYS A 140 -12.68 -10.33 -4.82
C LYS A 140 -14.06 -9.67 -5.00
N ARG A 141 -14.90 -10.26 -5.83
CA ARG A 141 -16.32 -9.90 -5.87
C ARG A 141 -17.02 -10.55 -4.68
N VAL A 142 -17.71 -9.75 -3.90
CA VAL A 142 -18.50 -10.22 -2.76
C VAL A 142 -19.94 -9.83 -3.00
N ALA A 143 -20.84 -10.80 -2.92
CA ALA A 143 -22.26 -10.54 -2.92
C ALA A 143 -22.61 -9.79 -1.63
N VAL A 144 -23.34 -8.70 -1.75
CA VAL A 144 -23.90 -7.95 -0.64
C VAL A 144 -25.39 -8.04 -0.76
N GLU A 145 -26.00 -8.74 0.17
CA GLU A 145 -27.47 -8.76 0.28
C GLU A 145 -27.92 -7.39 0.78
N SER A 146 -28.69 -6.71 -0.03
CA SER A 146 -29.33 -5.47 0.38
C SER A 146 -30.55 -5.83 1.25
N MET A 147 -30.48 -5.47 2.54
CA MET A 147 -31.57 -5.74 3.50
C MET A 147 -32.91 -5.11 3.10
N THR A 148 -32.95 -4.20 2.12
CA THR A 148 -34.16 -3.41 1.82
C THR A 148 -34.93 -3.85 0.59
N GLN A 149 -34.41 -4.70 -0.29
CA GLN A 149 -35.11 -5.02 -1.55
C GLN A 149 -34.92 -6.43 -2.10
N GLY A 150 -34.33 -7.39 -1.38
CA GLY A 150 -34.11 -8.75 -1.91
C GLY A 150 -33.23 -8.80 -3.17
N LYS A 151 -32.54 -7.70 -3.53
CA LYS A 151 -31.63 -7.64 -4.68
C LYS A 151 -30.20 -7.90 -4.25
N THR A 152 -29.61 -8.96 -4.78
CA THR A 152 -28.19 -9.24 -4.59
C THR A 152 -27.37 -8.24 -5.39
N SER A 153 -26.68 -7.34 -4.70
CA SER A 153 -25.71 -6.44 -5.32
C SER A 153 -24.30 -7.01 -5.14
N TYR A 154 -23.44 -6.84 -6.15
CA TYR A 154 -22.06 -7.28 -6.07
C TYR A 154 -21.15 -6.09 -5.78
N THR A 155 -20.42 -6.14 -4.66
CA THR A 155 -19.38 -5.17 -4.40
C THR A 155 -18.00 -5.80 -4.60
N THR A 156 -17.01 -4.98 -4.97
CA THR A 156 -15.65 -5.46 -5.16
C THR A 156 -14.80 -5.06 -3.96
N LYS A 157 -14.40 -6.03 -3.16
CA LYS A 157 -13.38 -5.83 -2.13
C LYS A 157 -11.99 -5.94 -2.76
N LYS A 158 -11.17 -4.93 -2.51
CA LYS A 158 -9.74 -4.91 -2.86
C LYS A 158 -8.94 -5.10 -1.59
N GLY A 159 -7.88 -5.87 -1.67
CA GLY A 159 -6.97 -6.08 -0.55
C GLY A 159 -5.54 -6.28 -1.03
N THR A 160 -4.64 -6.31 -0.07
CA THR A 160 -3.22 -6.58 -0.29
C THR A 160 -2.72 -7.57 0.74
N ILE A 161 -1.95 -8.56 0.29
CA ILE A 161 -1.17 -9.45 1.14
C ILE A 161 0.27 -8.98 1.05
N LEU A 162 0.89 -8.75 2.18
CA LEU A 162 2.28 -8.33 2.31
C LEU A 162 3.13 -9.53 2.66
N LEU A 163 4.18 -9.76 1.90
CA LEU A 163 5.16 -10.80 2.14
C LEU A 163 6.52 -10.15 2.36
N SER A 164 7.29 -10.64 3.32
CA SER A 164 8.71 -10.30 3.44
C SER A 164 9.51 -11.18 2.48
N ARG A 165 10.52 -10.63 1.82
CA ARG A 165 11.42 -11.43 0.98
C ARG A 165 12.19 -12.45 1.79
N ASP A 166 12.59 -12.07 3.00
CA ASP A 166 13.38 -12.89 3.93
C ASP A 166 12.50 -13.67 4.92
N GLY A 167 11.17 -13.59 4.79
CA GLY A 167 10.20 -14.17 5.72
C GLY A 167 9.73 -15.58 5.36
N PHE A 168 10.33 -16.22 4.35
CA PHE A 168 9.95 -17.57 3.96
C PHE A 168 10.49 -18.58 4.98
N THR A 169 9.59 -19.24 5.70
CA THR A 169 9.89 -20.31 6.67
C THR A 169 9.81 -21.69 6.04
N GLN A 170 9.08 -21.80 4.94
CA GLN A 170 9.00 -22.99 4.10
C GLN A 170 9.12 -22.59 2.64
N GLY A 171 10.07 -23.23 1.91
CA GLY A 171 10.46 -22.84 0.55
C GLY A 171 11.38 -21.61 0.53
N ASP A 172 11.77 -21.19 -0.65
CA ASP A 172 12.57 -20.00 -0.88
C ASP A 172 11.83 -19.00 -1.79
N PHE A 173 12.26 -17.74 -1.77
CA PHE A 173 11.60 -16.66 -2.50
C PHE A 173 11.66 -16.83 -4.03
N GLU A 174 12.75 -17.37 -4.59
CA GLU A 174 12.89 -17.56 -6.03
C GLU A 174 12.00 -18.70 -6.53
N SER A 175 11.96 -19.80 -5.80
CA SER A 175 11.04 -20.91 -6.10
C SER A 175 9.59 -20.48 -5.94
N PHE A 176 9.29 -19.65 -4.93
CA PHE A 176 7.96 -19.06 -4.75
C PHE A 176 7.54 -18.18 -5.96
N LYS A 177 8.43 -17.37 -6.52
CA LYS A 177 8.11 -16.58 -7.73
C LYS A 177 7.72 -17.47 -8.90
N LYS A 178 8.46 -18.57 -9.11
CA LYS A 178 8.17 -19.55 -10.18
C LYS A 178 6.81 -20.23 -9.93
N PHE A 179 6.56 -20.65 -8.70
CA PHE A 179 5.28 -21.22 -8.30
C PHE A 179 4.12 -20.24 -8.54
N LEU A 180 4.28 -18.98 -8.14
CA LEU A 180 3.26 -17.96 -8.33
C LEU A 180 3.00 -17.68 -9.82
N ALA A 181 4.03 -17.69 -10.67
CA ALA A 181 3.91 -17.53 -12.12
C ALA A 181 3.09 -18.68 -12.74
N GLN A 182 3.26 -19.90 -12.26
CA GLN A 182 2.47 -21.06 -12.70
C GLN A 182 1.00 -20.96 -12.28
N LYS A 183 0.75 -20.53 -11.03
CA LYS A 183 -0.63 -20.40 -10.48
C LYS A 183 -1.37 -19.18 -11.02
N CYS A 184 -0.66 -18.16 -11.49
CA CYS A 184 -1.21 -16.87 -11.95
C CYS A 184 -0.66 -16.49 -13.34
N PRO A 185 -0.95 -17.25 -14.42
CA PRO A 185 -0.36 -17.00 -15.74
C PRO A 185 -0.72 -15.62 -16.32
N ASP A 186 -1.88 -15.08 -15.97
CA ASP A 186 -2.35 -13.77 -16.45
C ASP A 186 -1.75 -12.57 -15.70
N VAL A 187 -0.92 -12.83 -14.67
CA VAL A 187 -0.36 -11.78 -13.82
C VAL A 187 1.12 -11.64 -14.06
N LYS A 188 1.57 -10.45 -14.44
CA LYS A 188 3.00 -10.17 -14.57
C LYS A 188 3.69 -10.26 -13.21
N ILE A 189 4.54 -11.26 -13.04
CA ILE A 189 5.37 -11.45 -11.86
C ILE A 189 6.65 -10.61 -12.04
N PRO A 190 6.93 -9.63 -11.18
CA PRO A 190 8.16 -8.84 -11.27
C PRO A 190 9.37 -9.65 -10.81
N GLU A 191 10.48 -9.44 -11.48
CA GLU A 191 11.80 -9.98 -11.13
C GLU A 191 12.32 -9.47 -9.79
#